data_9022c56ae7ee5eb7ccd85255b1e3e8ac
#
_entry.id   9022c56ae7ee5eb7ccd85255b1e3e8ac
#
_cell.length_a   1.000
_cell.length_b   1.000
_cell.length_c   1.000
_cell.angle_alpha   90.00
_cell.angle_beta   90.00
_cell.angle_gamma   90.00
#
_symmetry.space_group_name_H-M   'P 1'
#
loop_
_entity.id
_entity.type
_entity.pdbx_description
1 polymer ?
#
loop_
_entity_poly.entity_id
_entity_poly.type
_entity_poly.pdbx_seq_one_letter_code
_entity_poly.pdbx_strand_id
1 'polypeptide(L)'
;KLEKELARKEKEKEIKEEATLERERKKELQKFIRIEQAQVRKEQAEKQRKFLEQIRLEKKIEQFRKREALEIKNLEKFVLNQERDSYAGVEERIEKIKQKYQALRDQKIRERVEQLGIKVEEGEDRSVLLEKERQYNLGRQKIEFALESFYRSAHSLCFQINKRYIPKYLNILRVIDRRFETGEIFIKWDDAPDEDWLILIYIKNNSPDEGIVIEDKSNFEKHASHEFLSNEIFKASDLMVDSLTNLLDRERKKRKAN
;
A
#
# COMPACT_ATOMS: atom_id res chain seq x y z
N LYS A 1 22.19 -24.22 57.11
CA LYS A 1 20.72 -24.18 56.83
C LYS A 1 20.31 -22.84 56.27
N LEU A 2 20.73 -21.75 56.89
CA LEU A 2 20.37 -20.36 56.45
C LEU A 2 20.79 -20.03 54.98
N GLU A 3 22.02 -20.41 54.58
CA GLU A 3 22.49 -20.19 53.19
C GLU A 3 21.68 -20.94 52.15
N LYS A 4 21.24 -22.18 52.45
CA LYS A 4 20.39 -22.96 51.56
C LYS A 4 18.95 -22.33 51.41
N GLU A 5 18.45 -21.74 52.49
CA GLU A 5 17.16 -21.01 52.46
C GLU A 5 17.25 -19.71 51.69
N LEU A 6 18.35 -18.96 51.84
CA LEU A 6 18.59 -17.72 51.06
C LEU A 6 18.68 -18.03 49.57
N ALA A 7 19.51 -18.99 49.18
CA ALA A 7 19.64 -19.39 47.78
C ALA A 7 18.32 -19.95 47.18
N ARG A 8 17.45 -20.56 48.00
CA ARG A 8 16.13 -21.00 47.57
C ARG A 8 15.17 -19.84 47.35
N LYS A 9 15.19 -18.83 48.23
CA LYS A 9 14.41 -17.61 48.10
C LYS A 9 14.84 -16.75 46.90
N GLU A 10 16.13 -16.70 46.62
CA GLU A 10 16.66 -15.99 45.44
C GLU A 10 16.20 -16.68 44.14
N LYS A 11 16.32 -17.98 44.05
CA LYS A 11 15.81 -18.73 42.89
C LYS A 11 14.31 -18.61 42.71
N GLU A 12 13.52 -18.60 43.81
CA GLU A 12 12.08 -18.37 43.73
C GLU A 12 11.74 -16.93 43.25
N LYS A 13 12.54 -15.94 43.62
CA LYS A 13 12.38 -14.57 43.11
C LYS A 13 12.72 -14.50 41.62
N GLU A 14 13.82 -15.06 41.17
CA GLU A 14 14.21 -15.11 39.76
C GLU A 14 13.12 -15.79 38.91
N ILE A 15 12.60 -16.92 39.34
CA ILE A 15 11.52 -17.64 38.64
C ILE A 15 10.25 -16.77 38.56
N LYS A 16 9.89 -16.06 39.64
CA LYS A 16 8.74 -15.14 39.64
C LYS A 16 8.95 -13.95 38.71
N GLU A 17 10.14 -13.37 38.70
CA GLU A 17 10.52 -12.27 37.81
C GLU A 17 10.49 -12.72 36.35
N GLU A 18 11.07 -13.88 36.02
CA GLU A 18 10.98 -14.45 34.67
C GLU A 18 9.53 -14.69 34.24
N ALA A 19 8.69 -15.24 35.10
CA ALA A 19 7.29 -15.50 34.79
C ALA A 19 6.48 -14.21 34.56
N THR A 20 6.79 -13.15 35.34
CA THR A 20 6.16 -11.82 35.12
C THR A 20 6.62 -11.20 33.81
N LEU A 21 7.93 -11.32 33.50
CA LEU A 21 8.54 -10.86 32.27
C LEU A 21 7.93 -11.57 31.04
N GLU A 22 7.69 -12.85 31.12
CA GLU A 22 7.07 -13.63 30.04
C GLU A 22 5.59 -13.24 29.82
N ARG A 23 4.85 -13.02 30.90
CA ARG A 23 3.43 -12.58 30.82
C ARG A 23 3.29 -11.20 30.17
N GLU A 24 4.19 -10.26 30.50
CA GLU A 24 4.18 -8.92 29.92
C GLU A 24 4.58 -8.96 28.43
N ARG A 25 5.60 -9.75 28.04
CA ARG A 25 5.94 -10.01 26.64
C ARG A 25 4.76 -10.55 25.84
N LYS A 26 4.03 -11.52 26.41
CA LYS A 26 2.82 -12.04 25.76
C LYS A 26 1.75 -10.97 25.55
N LYS A 27 1.56 -10.09 26.55
CA LYS A 27 0.58 -8.99 26.45
C LYS A 27 1.00 -7.96 25.39
N GLU A 28 2.27 -7.58 25.33
CA GLU A 28 2.79 -6.65 24.33
C GLU A 28 2.71 -7.23 22.91
N LEU A 29 3.07 -8.50 22.75
CA LEU A 29 2.92 -9.20 21.48
C LEU A 29 1.45 -9.25 21.02
N GLN A 30 0.51 -9.51 21.94
CA GLN A 30 -0.92 -9.48 21.61
C GLN A 30 -1.39 -8.09 21.20
N LYS A 31 -0.90 -7.03 21.85
CA LYS A 31 -1.21 -5.63 21.47
C LYS A 31 -0.67 -5.35 20.06
N PHE A 32 0.57 -5.73 19.79
CA PHE A 32 1.17 -5.56 18.47
C PHE A 32 0.37 -6.28 17.37
N ILE A 33 0.04 -7.56 17.58
CA ILE A 33 -0.77 -8.34 16.63
C ILE A 33 -2.13 -7.68 16.39
N ARG A 34 -2.76 -7.11 17.42
CA ARG A 34 -4.05 -6.39 17.27
C ARG A 34 -3.89 -5.11 16.44
N ILE A 35 -2.82 -4.36 16.65
CA ILE A 35 -2.52 -3.14 15.89
C ILE A 35 -2.28 -3.50 14.42
N GLU A 36 -1.45 -4.50 14.15
CA GLU A 36 -1.18 -4.99 12.80
C GLU A 36 -2.46 -5.48 12.09
N GLN A 37 -3.28 -6.27 12.79
CA GLN A 37 -4.57 -6.72 12.24
C GLN A 37 -5.51 -5.55 11.95
N ALA A 38 -5.51 -4.51 12.80
CA ALA A 38 -6.32 -3.32 12.59
C ALA A 38 -5.82 -2.52 11.37
N GLN A 39 -4.51 -2.44 11.17
CA GLN A 39 -3.92 -1.78 10.02
C GLN A 39 -4.23 -2.52 8.72
N VAL A 40 -4.04 -3.84 8.68
CA VAL A 40 -4.42 -4.68 7.53
C VAL A 40 -5.91 -4.53 7.19
N ARG A 41 -6.79 -4.49 8.20
CA ARG A 41 -8.23 -4.25 7.98
C ARG A 41 -8.50 -2.87 7.39
N LYS A 42 -7.79 -1.83 7.84
CA LYS A 42 -7.92 -0.47 7.27
C LYS A 42 -7.50 -0.46 5.80
N GLU A 43 -6.37 -1.05 5.47
CA GLU A 43 -5.88 -1.14 4.09
C GLU A 43 -6.84 -1.91 3.19
N GLN A 44 -7.37 -3.04 3.67
CA GLN A 44 -8.39 -3.80 2.94
C GLN A 44 -9.67 -2.98 2.75
N ALA A 45 -10.10 -2.23 3.77
CA ALA A 45 -11.27 -1.37 3.67
C ALA A 45 -11.06 -0.22 2.68
N GLU A 46 -9.87 0.37 2.63
CA GLU A 46 -9.52 1.41 1.65
C GLU A 46 -9.49 0.86 0.23
N LYS A 47 -8.89 -0.32 0.02
CA LYS A 47 -8.93 -1.02 -1.28
C LYS A 47 -10.36 -1.30 -1.73
N GLN A 48 -11.20 -1.81 -0.83
CA GLN A 48 -12.61 -2.04 -1.11
C GLN A 48 -13.35 -0.73 -1.42
N ARG A 49 -13.06 0.34 -0.70
CA ARG A 49 -13.66 1.66 -0.95
C ARG A 49 -13.30 2.18 -2.34
N LYS A 50 -12.01 2.16 -2.72
CA LYS A 50 -11.54 2.54 -4.07
C LYS A 50 -12.21 1.69 -5.16
N PHE A 51 -12.30 0.38 -4.95
CA PHE A 51 -12.98 -0.53 -5.88
C PHE A 51 -14.49 -0.21 -6.01
N LEU A 52 -15.17 0.04 -4.90
CA LEU A 52 -16.58 0.44 -4.93
C LEU A 52 -16.80 1.80 -5.62
N GLU A 53 -15.87 2.74 -5.48
CA GLU A 53 -15.92 4.01 -6.21
C GLU A 53 -15.78 3.80 -7.71
N GLN A 54 -14.88 2.94 -8.17
CA GLN A 54 -14.77 2.58 -9.58
C GLN A 54 -16.06 1.96 -10.12
N ILE A 55 -16.65 1.00 -9.40
CA ILE A 55 -17.94 0.41 -9.79
C ILE A 55 -19.06 1.47 -9.84
N ARG A 56 -19.07 2.43 -8.89
CA ARG A 56 -20.05 3.52 -8.90
C ARG A 56 -19.90 4.41 -10.13
N LEU A 57 -18.67 4.72 -10.53
CA LEU A 57 -18.40 5.51 -11.74
C LEU A 57 -18.83 4.74 -13.01
N GLU A 58 -18.51 3.46 -13.12
CA GLU A 58 -18.94 2.62 -14.21
C GLU A 58 -20.47 2.54 -14.32
N LYS A 59 -21.15 2.34 -13.19
CA LYS A 59 -22.62 2.37 -13.13
C LYS A 59 -23.19 3.72 -13.57
N LYS A 60 -22.56 4.86 -13.23
CA LYS A 60 -22.99 6.18 -13.70
C LYS A 60 -22.85 6.29 -15.23
N ILE A 61 -21.73 5.84 -15.78
CA ILE A 61 -21.50 5.82 -17.24
C ILE A 61 -22.57 4.97 -17.95
N GLU A 62 -22.86 3.79 -17.39
CA GLU A 62 -23.92 2.91 -17.92
C GLU A 62 -25.32 3.55 -17.82
N GLN A 63 -25.62 4.24 -16.72
CA GLN A 63 -26.86 5.00 -16.57
C GLN A 63 -27.00 6.09 -17.62
N PHE A 64 -25.92 6.80 -17.96
CA PHE A 64 -25.95 7.80 -19.04
C PHE A 64 -26.25 7.15 -20.40
N ARG A 65 -25.66 5.99 -20.70
CA ARG A 65 -25.98 5.23 -21.92
C ARG A 65 -27.45 4.81 -21.98
N LYS A 66 -28.00 4.32 -20.86
CA LYS A 66 -29.40 3.92 -20.76
C LYS A 66 -30.34 5.12 -20.95
N ARG A 67 -30.03 6.29 -20.36
CA ARG A 67 -30.81 7.53 -20.54
C ARG A 67 -30.74 8.04 -21.97
N GLU A 68 -29.55 8.05 -22.59
CA GLU A 68 -29.36 8.40 -24.00
C GLU A 68 -30.25 7.56 -24.90
N ALA A 69 -30.19 6.22 -24.76
CA ALA A 69 -31.00 5.30 -25.55
C ALA A 69 -32.51 5.51 -25.34
N LEU A 70 -32.92 5.83 -24.13
CA LEU A 70 -34.33 6.06 -23.79
C LEU A 70 -34.84 7.38 -24.35
N GLU A 71 -34.04 8.45 -24.31
CA GLU A 71 -34.38 9.74 -24.92
C GLU A 71 -34.45 9.64 -26.42
N ILE A 72 -33.52 8.94 -27.07
CA ILE A 72 -33.55 8.68 -28.51
C ILE A 72 -34.83 7.89 -28.89
N LYS A 73 -35.12 6.80 -28.17
CA LYS A 73 -36.32 5.97 -28.39
C LYS A 73 -37.62 6.76 -28.20
N ASN A 74 -37.66 7.65 -27.25
CA ASN A 74 -38.84 8.52 -27.04
C ASN A 74 -39.02 9.52 -28.18
N LEU A 75 -37.90 10.10 -28.68
CA LEU A 75 -37.94 10.95 -29.86
C LEU A 75 -38.40 10.20 -31.12
N GLU A 76 -37.85 9.01 -31.35
CA GLU A 76 -38.28 8.15 -32.48
C GLU A 76 -39.79 7.83 -32.42
N LYS A 77 -40.33 7.50 -31.23
CA LYS A 77 -41.76 7.30 -31.04
C LYS A 77 -42.58 8.57 -31.28
N PHE A 78 -42.06 9.72 -30.84
CA PHE A 78 -42.74 10.98 -31.07
C PHE A 78 -42.79 11.34 -32.55
N VAL A 79 -41.73 11.03 -33.31
CA VAL A 79 -41.64 11.25 -34.76
C VAL A 79 -42.55 10.33 -35.54
N LEU A 80 -42.64 9.04 -35.12
CA LEU A 80 -43.56 8.09 -35.77
C LEU A 80 -45.04 8.50 -35.64
N ASN A 81 -45.36 9.33 -34.66
CA ASN A 81 -46.71 9.86 -34.44
C ASN A 81 -46.98 11.25 -35.08
N GLN A 82 -45.97 11.91 -35.68
CA GLN A 82 -46.11 13.17 -36.39
C GLN A 82 -45.89 13.00 -37.90
N GLU A 83 -46.59 13.79 -38.69
CA GLU A 83 -46.50 13.76 -40.16
C GLU A 83 -45.06 14.06 -40.68
N ARG A 84 -44.74 13.52 -41.85
CA ARG A 84 -43.43 13.37 -42.49
C ARG A 84 -42.56 14.63 -42.65
N ASP A 85 -43.08 15.83 -42.45
CA ASP A 85 -42.36 17.07 -42.74
C ASP A 85 -41.36 17.58 -41.68
N SER A 86 -41.16 16.82 -40.59
CA SER A 86 -40.27 17.27 -39.48
C SER A 86 -39.02 16.40 -39.27
N TYR A 87 -38.64 15.54 -40.19
CA TYR A 87 -37.53 14.61 -40.04
C TYR A 87 -36.17 15.30 -39.84
N ALA A 88 -35.86 16.38 -40.54
CA ALA A 88 -34.59 17.11 -40.41
C ALA A 88 -34.39 17.66 -39.00
N GLY A 89 -35.42 18.19 -38.36
CA GLY A 89 -35.34 18.72 -37.00
C GLY A 89 -35.18 17.68 -35.92
N VAL A 90 -35.51 16.41 -36.22
CA VAL A 90 -35.38 15.27 -35.30
C VAL A 90 -33.95 14.70 -35.32
N GLU A 91 -33.37 14.60 -36.52
CA GLU A 91 -31.95 14.20 -36.64
C GLU A 91 -31.01 15.15 -35.87
N GLU A 92 -31.25 16.47 -36.00
CA GLU A 92 -30.49 17.46 -35.22
C GLU A 92 -30.68 17.26 -33.70
N ARG A 93 -31.90 16.97 -33.25
CA ARG A 93 -32.16 16.72 -31.82
C ARG A 93 -31.50 15.45 -31.32
N ILE A 94 -31.50 14.38 -32.08
CA ILE A 94 -30.81 13.12 -31.78
C ILE A 94 -29.33 13.36 -31.71
N GLU A 95 -28.77 14.14 -32.66
CA GLU A 95 -27.34 14.49 -32.66
C GLU A 95 -26.94 15.30 -31.42
N LYS A 96 -27.73 16.29 -31.05
CA LYS A 96 -27.52 17.11 -29.84
C LYS A 96 -27.58 16.25 -28.56
N ILE A 97 -28.49 15.25 -28.49
CA ILE A 97 -28.57 14.34 -27.36
C ILE A 97 -27.32 13.47 -27.29
N LYS A 98 -26.91 12.88 -28.43
CA LYS A 98 -25.67 12.07 -28.50
C LYS A 98 -24.46 12.87 -28.04
N GLN A 99 -24.27 14.10 -28.56
CA GLN A 99 -23.17 14.99 -28.19
C GLN A 99 -23.20 15.33 -26.69
N LYS A 100 -24.38 15.65 -26.12
CA LYS A 100 -24.55 15.92 -24.69
C LYS A 100 -24.08 14.74 -23.83
N TYR A 101 -24.55 13.52 -24.12
CA TYR A 101 -24.21 12.36 -23.33
C TYR A 101 -22.76 11.89 -23.58
N GLN A 102 -22.23 12.10 -24.77
CA GLN A 102 -20.82 11.88 -25.06
C GLN A 102 -19.95 12.83 -24.21
N ALA A 103 -20.24 14.12 -24.20
CA ALA A 103 -19.51 15.10 -23.39
C ALA A 103 -19.54 14.74 -21.90
N LEU A 104 -20.70 14.32 -21.37
CA LEU A 104 -20.81 13.88 -19.98
C LEU A 104 -19.97 12.63 -19.66
N ARG A 105 -19.90 11.66 -20.58
CA ARG A 105 -19.05 10.46 -20.43
C ARG A 105 -17.57 10.85 -20.47
N ASP A 106 -17.18 11.68 -21.41
CA ASP A 106 -15.79 12.09 -21.60
C ASP A 106 -15.30 12.93 -20.41
N GLN A 107 -16.16 13.81 -19.88
CA GLN A 107 -15.88 14.55 -18.65
C GLN A 107 -15.64 13.60 -17.47
N LYS A 108 -16.47 12.56 -17.29
CA LYS A 108 -16.31 11.60 -16.19
C LYS A 108 -15.06 10.73 -16.33
N ILE A 109 -14.66 10.40 -17.53
CA ILE A 109 -13.41 9.67 -17.80
C ILE A 109 -12.22 10.59 -17.50
N ARG A 110 -12.27 11.85 -17.93
CA ARG A 110 -11.23 12.85 -17.67
C ARG A 110 -11.04 13.07 -16.16
N GLU A 111 -12.12 13.32 -15.42
CA GLU A 111 -12.08 13.46 -13.97
C GLU A 111 -11.42 12.25 -13.28
N ARG A 112 -11.68 11.03 -13.77
CA ARG A 112 -11.08 9.81 -13.25
C ARG A 112 -9.58 9.73 -13.50
N VAL A 113 -9.14 10.06 -14.71
CA VAL A 113 -7.73 10.06 -15.09
C VAL A 113 -6.96 11.14 -14.32
N GLU A 114 -7.54 12.31 -14.13
CA GLU A 114 -6.96 13.39 -13.31
C GLU A 114 -6.82 12.97 -11.83
N GLN A 115 -7.79 12.25 -11.28
CA GLN A 115 -7.71 11.71 -9.90
C GLN A 115 -6.57 10.71 -9.72
N LEU A 116 -6.09 10.05 -10.78
CA LEU A 116 -4.90 9.20 -10.76
C LEU A 116 -3.59 10.00 -10.80
N GLY A 117 -3.65 11.32 -10.88
CA GLY A 117 -2.47 12.19 -10.98
C GLY A 117 -1.83 12.24 -12.37
N ILE A 118 -2.50 11.72 -13.40
CA ILE A 118 -2.03 11.73 -14.77
C ILE A 118 -2.35 13.09 -15.39
N LYS A 119 -1.37 13.72 -16.02
CA LYS A 119 -1.58 15.00 -16.75
C LYS A 119 -2.46 14.75 -17.97
N VAL A 120 -3.57 15.47 -18.04
CA VAL A 120 -4.52 15.44 -19.15
C VAL A 120 -4.42 16.76 -19.89
N GLU A 121 -4.22 16.71 -21.20
CA GLU A 121 -4.22 17.90 -22.07
C GLU A 121 -5.64 18.23 -22.52
N GLU A 122 -5.90 19.53 -22.78
CA GLU A 122 -7.21 19.96 -23.29
C GLU A 122 -7.38 19.44 -24.72
N GLY A 123 -8.47 18.69 -24.96
CA GLY A 123 -8.79 18.16 -26.28
C GLY A 123 -8.31 16.73 -26.56
N GLU A 124 -7.70 16.06 -25.61
CA GLU A 124 -7.35 14.63 -25.78
C GLU A 124 -8.59 13.76 -26.01
N ASP A 125 -8.46 12.88 -27.00
CA ASP A 125 -9.54 11.94 -27.32
C ASP A 125 -9.71 10.90 -26.21
N ARG A 126 -10.92 10.43 -26.07
CA ARG A 126 -11.31 9.41 -25.09
C ARG A 126 -10.46 8.15 -25.14
N SER A 127 -10.08 7.69 -26.33
CA SER A 127 -9.25 6.49 -26.52
C SER A 127 -7.87 6.68 -25.88
N VAL A 128 -7.28 7.88 -26.02
CA VAL A 128 -5.98 8.23 -25.43
C VAL A 128 -6.05 8.26 -23.91
N LEU A 129 -7.10 8.83 -23.34
CA LEU A 129 -7.31 8.86 -21.90
C LEU A 129 -7.45 7.46 -21.28
N LEU A 130 -8.21 6.58 -21.93
CA LEU A 130 -8.36 5.20 -21.50
C LEU A 130 -7.06 4.40 -21.61
N GLU A 131 -6.26 4.65 -22.65
CA GLU A 131 -4.96 3.99 -22.78
C GLU A 131 -3.96 4.50 -21.73
N LYS A 132 -3.91 5.81 -21.45
CA LYS A 132 -3.11 6.38 -20.36
C LYS A 132 -3.48 5.76 -19.02
N GLU A 133 -4.77 5.63 -18.72
CA GLU A 133 -5.26 4.96 -17.52
C GLU A 133 -4.81 3.49 -17.44
N ARG A 134 -4.93 2.77 -18.56
CA ARG A 134 -4.51 1.36 -18.65
C ARG A 134 -3.01 1.21 -18.42
N GLN A 135 -2.19 2.03 -19.04
CA GLN A 135 -0.73 2.00 -18.88
C GLN A 135 -0.33 2.32 -17.44
N TYR A 136 -0.95 3.32 -16.83
CA TYR A 136 -0.72 3.64 -15.42
C TYR A 136 -1.05 2.46 -14.50
N ASN A 137 -2.22 1.84 -14.68
CA ASN A 137 -2.66 0.71 -13.87
C ASN A 137 -1.73 -0.51 -14.04
N LEU A 138 -1.28 -0.79 -15.28
CA LEU A 138 -0.33 -1.87 -15.55
C LEU A 138 1.03 -1.59 -14.90
N GLY A 139 1.53 -0.36 -14.97
CA GLY A 139 2.77 0.05 -14.29
C GLY A 139 2.67 -0.14 -12.78
N ARG A 140 1.57 0.31 -12.18
CA ARG A 140 1.31 0.13 -10.73
C ARG A 140 1.23 -1.34 -10.33
N GLN A 141 0.53 -2.17 -11.09
CA GLN A 141 0.45 -3.61 -10.82
C GLN A 141 1.82 -4.29 -10.89
N LYS A 142 2.66 -3.93 -11.86
CA LYS A 142 4.02 -4.47 -11.95
C LYS A 142 4.87 -4.09 -10.72
N ILE A 143 4.80 -2.84 -10.27
CA ILE A 143 5.48 -2.36 -9.07
C ILE A 143 5.01 -3.12 -7.83
N GLU A 144 3.70 -3.22 -7.64
CA GLU A 144 3.11 -3.93 -6.51
C GLU A 144 3.53 -5.40 -6.49
N PHE A 145 3.52 -6.05 -7.64
CA PHE A 145 3.90 -7.46 -7.76
C PHE A 145 5.39 -7.69 -7.48
N ALA A 146 6.27 -6.83 -8.02
CA ALA A 146 7.71 -6.93 -7.79
C ALA A 146 8.07 -6.75 -6.31
N LEU A 147 7.41 -5.81 -5.61
CA LEU A 147 7.66 -5.55 -4.19
C LEU A 147 6.95 -6.50 -3.23
N GLU A 148 5.96 -7.28 -3.69
CA GLU A 148 5.15 -8.16 -2.84
C GLU A 148 6.01 -9.15 -2.04
N SER A 149 6.98 -9.80 -2.69
CA SER A 149 7.86 -10.79 -2.06
C SER A 149 8.80 -10.15 -1.03
N PHE A 150 9.31 -8.95 -1.32
CA PHE A 150 10.17 -8.18 -0.42
C PHE A 150 9.38 -7.70 0.81
N TYR A 151 8.16 -7.23 0.60
CA TYR A 151 7.27 -6.87 1.70
C TYR A 151 7.01 -8.04 2.65
N ARG A 152 6.65 -9.21 2.11
CA ARG A 152 6.41 -10.41 2.91
C ARG A 152 7.64 -10.82 3.69
N SER A 153 8.82 -10.74 3.07
CA SER A 153 10.07 -11.03 3.73
C SER A 153 10.37 -10.05 4.86
N ALA A 154 10.30 -8.74 4.59
CA ALA A 154 10.51 -7.69 5.59
C ALA A 154 9.54 -7.82 6.77
N HIS A 155 8.25 -8.05 6.50
CA HIS A 155 7.22 -8.23 7.52
C HIS A 155 7.48 -9.47 8.39
N SER A 156 7.80 -10.62 7.76
CA SER A 156 8.13 -11.86 8.48
C SER A 156 9.37 -11.69 9.35
N LEU A 157 10.40 -11.03 8.81
CA LEU A 157 11.63 -10.74 9.51
C LEU A 157 11.40 -9.86 10.74
N CYS A 158 10.71 -8.74 10.58
CA CYS A 158 10.38 -7.85 11.70
C CYS A 158 9.57 -8.56 12.77
N PHE A 159 8.60 -9.39 12.38
CA PHE A 159 7.83 -10.20 13.31
C PHE A 159 8.72 -11.16 14.13
N GLN A 160 9.65 -11.88 13.46
CA GLN A 160 10.57 -12.81 14.13
C GLN A 160 11.54 -12.08 15.07
N ILE A 161 12.09 -10.96 14.64
CA ILE A 161 13.00 -10.14 15.44
C ILE A 161 12.27 -9.59 16.68
N ASN A 162 11.10 -9.01 16.51
CA ASN A 162 10.28 -8.50 17.61
C ASN A 162 9.95 -9.59 18.64
N LYS A 163 9.68 -10.81 18.16
CA LYS A 163 9.31 -11.93 19.02
C LYS A 163 10.48 -12.51 19.80
N ARG A 164 11.68 -12.58 19.20
CA ARG A 164 12.80 -13.37 19.71
C ARG A 164 13.94 -12.52 20.27
N TYR A 165 14.20 -11.36 19.67
CA TYR A 165 15.45 -10.64 19.88
C TYR A 165 15.29 -9.27 20.54
N ILE A 166 14.13 -8.65 20.47
CA ILE A 166 13.93 -7.33 21.09
C ILE A 166 13.64 -7.48 22.58
N PRO A 167 14.50 -6.94 23.46
CA PRO A 167 14.24 -6.87 24.89
C PRO A 167 13.04 -5.96 25.19
N LYS A 168 12.42 -6.12 26.35
CA LYS A 168 11.23 -5.38 26.78
C LYS A 168 11.30 -3.86 26.72
N TYR A 169 12.46 -3.31 26.86
CA TYR A 169 12.68 -1.86 26.97
C TYR A 169 13.07 -1.20 25.65
N LEU A 170 13.19 -1.96 24.58
CA LEU A 170 13.37 -1.44 23.24
C LEU A 170 12.03 -1.39 22.52
N ASN A 171 11.86 -0.32 21.77
CA ASN A 171 10.72 -0.19 20.88
C ASN A 171 10.69 -1.31 19.83
N ILE A 172 9.53 -1.57 19.31
CA ILE A 172 9.31 -2.63 18.32
C ILE A 172 9.67 -2.09 16.93
N LEU A 173 10.21 -2.96 16.09
CA LEU A 173 10.39 -2.68 14.66
C LEU A 173 9.04 -2.78 13.96
N ARG A 174 8.76 -1.84 13.07
CA ARG A 174 7.54 -1.79 12.28
C ARG A 174 7.86 -1.69 10.81
N VAL A 175 7.12 -2.44 9.99
CA VAL A 175 7.15 -2.33 8.54
C VAL A 175 6.01 -1.44 8.10
N ILE A 176 6.31 -0.41 7.36
CA ILE A 176 5.34 0.50 6.74
C ILE A 176 5.25 0.16 5.25
N ASP A 177 4.04 -0.13 4.81
CA ASP A 177 3.73 -0.49 3.43
C ASP A 177 3.14 0.71 2.69
N ARG A 178 3.93 1.33 1.83
CA ARG A 178 3.50 2.38 0.90
C ARG A 178 3.58 1.94 -0.57
N ARG A 179 3.59 0.62 -0.83
CA ARG A 179 3.65 0.09 -2.21
C ARG A 179 2.55 0.65 -3.11
N PHE A 180 1.38 0.90 -2.54
CA PHE A 180 0.21 1.38 -3.27
C PHE A 180 0.18 2.89 -3.47
N GLU A 181 0.97 3.64 -2.71
CA GLU A 181 1.04 5.10 -2.76
C GLU A 181 2.28 5.58 -3.50
N THR A 182 3.45 5.29 -2.94
CA THR A 182 4.74 5.75 -3.45
C THR A 182 5.57 4.65 -4.10
N GLY A 183 5.22 3.37 -3.91
CA GLY A 183 6.02 2.24 -4.38
C GLY A 183 7.18 1.90 -3.45
N GLU A 184 7.06 2.24 -2.16
CA GLU A 184 8.10 2.09 -1.16
C GLU A 184 7.66 1.21 0.00
N ILE A 185 8.61 0.54 0.62
CA ILE A 185 8.45 -0.20 1.88
C ILE A 185 9.57 0.24 2.79
N PHE A 186 9.29 0.53 4.04
CA PHE A 186 10.37 0.83 4.98
C PHE A 186 10.16 0.22 6.35
N ILE A 187 11.27 -0.05 7.03
CA ILE A 187 11.34 -0.57 8.38
C ILE A 187 11.82 0.55 9.28
N LYS A 188 11.09 0.82 10.34
CA LYS A 188 11.44 1.83 11.36
C LYS A 188 11.14 1.33 12.77
N TRP A 189 11.61 2.08 13.77
CA TRP A 189 11.10 1.92 15.12
C TRP A 189 9.67 2.47 15.23
N ASP A 190 8.82 1.85 16.05
CA ASP A 190 7.40 2.22 16.15
C ASP A 190 7.19 3.67 16.64
N ASP A 191 8.05 4.16 17.50
CA ASP A 191 8.04 5.52 18.05
C ASP A 191 8.77 6.56 17.17
N ALA A 192 9.55 6.13 16.18
CA ALA A 192 10.26 7.03 15.29
C ALA A 192 9.30 7.63 14.22
N PRO A 193 9.54 8.86 13.75
CA PRO A 193 8.83 9.41 12.60
C PRO A 193 9.14 8.62 11.33
N ASP A 194 8.34 8.79 10.29
CA ASP A 194 8.50 8.04 9.04
C ASP A 194 9.79 8.41 8.27
N GLU A 195 10.37 9.57 8.58
CA GLU A 195 11.62 10.04 7.99
C GLU A 195 12.85 9.30 8.56
N ASP A 196 12.74 8.79 9.80
CA ASP A 196 13.78 8.06 10.50
C ASP A 196 13.68 6.55 10.28
N TRP A 197 13.63 6.15 9.03
CA TRP A 197 13.62 4.75 8.66
C TRP A 197 15.01 4.11 8.78
N LEU A 198 15.04 2.82 9.07
CA LEU A 198 16.26 2.00 9.18
C LEU A 198 16.62 1.30 7.86
N ILE A 199 15.63 0.74 7.22
CA ILE A 199 15.75 0.08 5.91
C ILE A 199 14.65 0.61 5.03
N LEU A 200 14.99 1.06 3.82
CA LEU A 200 14.07 1.49 2.78
C LEU A 200 14.22 0.58 1.57
N ILE A 201 13.10 0.08 1.06
CA ILE A 201 13.02 -0.81 -0.10
C ILE A 201 12.15 -0.11 -1.15
N TYR A 202 12.68 0.11 -2.34
CA TYR A 202 11.96 0.74 -3.45
C TYR A 202 12.45 0.23 -4.80
N ILE A 203 11.67 0.50 -5.84
CA ILE A 203 12.05 0.17 -7.22
C ILE A 203 12.81 1.34 -7.83
N LYS A 204 13.97 1.04 -8.43
CA LYS A 204 14.80 2.02 -9.11
C LYS A 204 14.01 2.67 -10.25
N ASN A 205 14.00 4.01 -10.27
CA ASN A 205 13.31 4.82 -11.28
C ASN A 205 11.82 4.45 -11.54
N ASN A 206 11.16 3.85 -10.56
CA ASN A 206 9.80 3.30 -10.72
C ASN A 206 9.66 2.29 -11.89
N SER A 207 10.77 1.72 -12.37
CA SER A 207 10.79 0.70 -13.41
C SER A 207 11.11 -0.67 -12.82
N PRO A 208 10.17 -1.61 -12.79
CA PRO A 208 10.36 -2.94 -12.20
C PRO A 208 11.50 -3.74 -12.85
N ASP A 209 11.87 -3.38 -14.08
CA ASP A 209 12.90 -4.05 -14.86
C ASP A 209 14.32 -3.60 -14.44
N GLU A 210 14.45 -2.44 -13.79
CA GLU A 210 15.74 -1.88 -13.36
C GLU A 210 16.23 -2.39 -12.00
N GLY A 211 15.41 -3.17 -11.31
CA GLY A 211 15.78 -3.76 -10.03
C GLY A 211 15.17 -3.06 -8.82
N ILE A 212 15.41 -3.67 -7.67
CA ILE A 212 14.94 -3.22 -6.37
C ILE A 212 16.14 -2.74 -5.56
N VAL A 213 16.03 -1.56 -4.99
CA VAL A 213 17.06 -0.95 -4.16
C VAL A 213 16.68 -1.11 -2.70
N ILE A 214 17.65 -1.55 -1.90
CA ILE A 214 17.55 -1.57 -0.43
C ILE A 214 18.59 -0.60 0.12
N GLU A 215 18.11 0.47 0.73
CA GLU A 215 18.95 1.40 1.45
C GLU A 215 18.96 1.04 2.95
N ASP A 216 20.14 0.95 3.52
CA ASP A 216 20.39 0.62 4.92
C ASP A 216 20.96 1.82 5.67
N LYS A 217 20.18 2.38 6.59
CA LYS A 217 20.57 3.40 7.56
C LYS A 217 20.73 2.84 8.98
N SER A 218 20.69 1.53 9.14
CA SER A 218 20.88 0.90 10.46
C SER A 218 22.21 1.26 11.10
N ASN A 219 23.20 1.63 10.30
CA ASN A 219 24.48 2.17 10.75
C ASN A 219 24.56 3.68 10.48
N PHE A 220 24.51 4.49 11.53
CA PHE A 220 24.60 5.96 11.42
C PHE A 220 25.89 6.47 10.79
N GLU A 221 26.97 5.71 10.85
CA GLU A 221 28.26 6.09 10.29
C GLU A 221 28.42 5.70 8.81
N LYS A 222 27.65 4.72 8.34
CA LYS A 222 27.80 4.18 7.00
C LYS A 222 26.43 3.81 6.41
N HIS A 223 25.89 4.71 5.62
CA HIS A 223 24.74 4.42 4.80
C HIS A 223 25.16 3.53 3.62
N ALA A 224 24.48 2.44 3.42
CA ALA A 224 24.73 1.50 2.34
C ALA A 224 23.50 1.39 1.43
N SER A 225 23.73 1.29 0.13
CA SER A 225 22.69 1.03 -0.86
C SER A 225 23.06 -0.22 -1.64
N HIS A 226 22.10 -1.13 -1.76
CA HIS A 226 22.27 -2.41 -2.43
C HIS A 226 21.18 -2.60 -3.47
N GLU A 227 21.58 -3.03 -4.67
CA GLU A 227 20.66 -3.31 -5.77
C GLU A 227 20.44 -4.82 -5.89
N PHE A 228 19.18 -5.22 -6.05
CA PHE A 228 18.76 -6.62 -6.20
C PHE A 228 17.83 -6.77 -7.39
N LEU A 229 17.86 -7.92 -8.02
CA LEU A 229 16.84 -8.32 -8.98
C LEU A 229 15.60 -8.84 -8.24
N SER A 230 14.45 -8.82 -8.88
CA SER A 230 13.18 -9.28 -8.30
C SER A 230 13.20 -10.75 -7.84
N ASN A 231 14.11 -11.56 -8.39
CA ASN A 231 14.30 -12.97 -8.01
C ASN A 231 15.33 -13.19 -6.89
N GLU A 232 16.08 -12.16 -6.48
CA GLU A 232 17.13 -12.26 -5.46
C GLU A 232 16.64 -11.99 -4.03
N ILE A 233 15.39 -12.34 -3.76
CA ILE A 233 14.74 -12.11 -2.46
C ILE A 233 15.51 -12.71 -1.28
N PHE A 234 16.15 -13.88 -1.46
CA PHE A 234 16.90 -14.51 -0.38
C PHE A 234 18.15 -13.71 0.01
N LYS A 235 18.92 -13.21 -0.96
CA LYS A 235 20.07 -12.35 -0.70
C LYS A 235 19.66 -11.05 -0.02
N ALA A 236 18.56 -10.47 -0.46
CA ALA A 236 18.00 -9.28 0.15
C ALA A 236 17.52 -9.54 1.59
N SER A 237 16.91 -10.69 1.84
CA SER A 237 16.52 -11.11 3.19
C SER A 237 17.71 -11.27 4.11
N ASP A 238 18.77 -11.92 3.65
CA ASP A 238 20.00 -12.11 4.43
C ASP A 238 20.63 -10.75 4.79
N LEU A 239 20.69 -9.82 3.82
CA LEU A 239 21.16 -8.45 4.07
C LEU A 239 20.31 -7.76 5.17
N MET A 240 18.99 -7.82 5.07
CA MET A 240 18.09 -7.20 6.06
C MET A 240 18.26 -7.84 7.45
N VAL A 241 18.45 -9.17 7.52
CA VAL A 241 18.73 -9.89 8.78
C VAL A 241 20.03 -9.39 9.39
N ASP A 242 21.10 -9.34 8.61
CA ASP A 242 22.42 -8.91 9.09
C ASP A 242 22.38 -7.45 9.58
N SER A 243 21.75 -6.56 8.82
CA SER A 243 21.62 -5.16 9.16
C SER A 243 20.87 -4.94 10.48
N LEU A 244 19.71 -5.59 10.64
CA LEU A 244 18.90 -5.43 11.85
C LEU A 244 19.49 -6.16 13.07
N THR A 245 20.12 -7.31 12.89
CA THR A 245 20.80 -8.00 14.01
C THR A 245 22.03 -7.21 14.48
N ASN A 246 22.83 -6.67 13.57
CA ASN A 246 23.95 -5.80 13.90
C ASN A 246 23.50 -4.51 14.62
N LEU A 247 22.37 -3.93 14.23
CA LEU A 247 21.75 -2.80 14.92
C LEU A 247 21.41 -3.16 16.37
N LEU A 248 20.72 -4.27 16.57
CA LEU A 248 20.31 -4.73 17.90
C LEU A 248 21.50 -5.03 18.81
N ASP A 249 22.56 -5.62 18.27
CA ASP A 249 23.78 -5.91 19.04
C ASP A 249 24.52 -4.63 19.44
N ARG A 250 24.52 -3.60 18.58
CA ARG A 250 25.05 -2.27 18.94
C ARG A 250 24.23 -1.62 20.04
N GLU A 251 22.92 -1.66 19.94
CA GLU A 251 22.03 -1.12 20.98
C GLU A 251 22.17 -1.86 22.32
N ARG A 252 22.38 -3.16 22.31
CA ARG A 252 22.67 -3.96 23.51
C ARG A 252 24.01 -3.60 24.13
N LYS A 253 25.04 -3.39 23.32
CA LYS A 253 26.38 -2.99 23.82
C LYS A 253 26.36 -1.59 24.43
N LYS A 254 25.70 -0.62 23.80
CA LYS A 254 25.52 0.73 24.35
C LYS A 254 24.86 0.71 25.72
N ARG A 255 23.84 -0.15 25.91
CA ARG A 255 23.13 -0.26 27.19
C ARG A 255 23.90 -0.98 28.31
N LYS A 256 24.84 -1.85 27.95
CA LYS A 256 25.70 -2.49 28.93
C LYS A 256 26.85 -1.57 29.39
N ALA A 257 27.14 -0.54 28.60
CA ALA A 257 28.19 0.43 28.89
C ALA A 257 27.70 1.64 29.71
N ASN A 258 26.39 1.87 29.73
CA ASN A 258 25.68 2.84 30.58
C ASN A 258 25.06 2.14 31.80
#